data_8b5a5171fc20af60d0b26b57e5c15b61
#
_entry.id   8b5a5171fc20af60d0b26b57e5c15b61
#
_cell.length_a   1.000
_cell.length_b   1.000
_cell.length_c   1.000
_cell.angle_alpha   90.00
_cell.angle_beta   90.00
_cell.angle_gamma   90.00
#
_symmetry.space_group_name_H-M   'P 1'
#
loop_
_entity.id
_entity.type
_entity.pdbx_description
1 polymer ?
#
loop_
_entity_poly.entity_id
_entity_poly.type
_entity_poly.pdbx_seq_one_letter_code
_entity_poly.pdbx_strand_id
1 'polypeptide(L)'
;MELTEGTTVVAVRYKDGVMIAGDRRATAGNTVMYDRADKVLELDEYSVIAVAGSPAIAYEIARTLEHSFQYFRRSQLQELSLEGKLRMLSRLIRENFPMAMQGAGVIPILAIYDPQSGDDGGGKIFFYDALGAQFEVSDFATSGSGSVWIRGVLYHLNRWGKIPLADMNENQAITNIMKLLETASEYDAATGGYNSRSSIFPTIKTITSNGIADLQTEKLRQIYEKSVEVKLA
;
A
#
# COMPACT_ATOMS: atom_id res chain seq x y z
N MET A 1 -24.52 -7.78 11.24
CA MET A 1 -24.16 -7.20 9.93
C MET A 1 -22.66 -7.43 9.78
N GLU A 2 -22.25 -8.27 8.82
CA GLU A 2 -20.83 -8.51 8.59
C GLU A 2 -20.21 -7.23 8.01
N LEU A 3 -19.08 -6.82 8.58
CA LEU A 3 -18.33 -5.67 8.07
C LEU A 3 -17.63 -6.06 6.78
N THR A 4 -17.48 -5.11 5.87
CA THR A 4 -16.67 -5.29 4.67
C THR A 4 -15.21 -5.34 5.10
N GLU A 5 -14.58 -6.49 4.89
CA GLU A 5 -13.19 -6.75 5.23
C GLU A 5 -12.51 -7.47 4.06
N GLY A 6 -11.22 -7.58 4.12
CA GLY A 6 -10.44 -8.27 3.13
C GLY A 6 -9.59 -7.32 2.31
N THR A 7 -8.29 -7.51 2.46
CA THR A 7 -7.32 -6.61 1.86
C THR A 7 -5.96 -7.25 1.90
N THR A 8 -5.17 -7.02 0.87
CA THR A 8 -3.72 -7.16 0.93
C THR A 8 -3.09 -5.90 0.37
N VAL A 9 -2.36 -5.20 1.22
CA VAL A 9 -1.53 -4.06 0.80
C VAL A 9 -0.07 -4.30 1.14
N VAL A 10 0.81 -3.79 0.31
CA VAL A 10 2.26 -3.95 0.42
C VAL A 10 2.96 -2.67 -0.02
N ALA A 11 4.01 -2.30 0.69
CA ALA A 11 4.95 -1.27 0.27
C ALA A 11 6.36 -1.83 0.31
N VAL A 12 7.18 -1.50 -0.68
CA VAL A 12 8.58 -1.91 -0.77
C VAL A 12 9.46 -0.72 -1.17
N ARG A 13 10.63 -0.62 -0.56
CA ARG A 13 11.70 0.26 -1.09
C ARG A 13 12.31 -0.42 -2.31
N TYR A 14 12.54 0.37 -3.34
CA TYR A 14 13.29 -0.04 -4.52
C TYR A 14 14.29 1.07 -4.89
N LYS A 15 15.10 0.85 -5.92
CA LYS A 15 16.23 1.71 -6.25
C LYS A 15 15.90 3.21 -6.35
N ASP A 16 14.73 3.55 -6.89
CA ASP A 16 14.38 4.95 -7.20
C ASP A 16 13.42 5.58 -6.17
N GLY A 17 12.99 4.83 -5.13
CA GLY A 17 12.05 5.32 -4.12
C GLY A 17 11.24 4.23 -3.44
N VAL A 18 9.93 4.43 -3.32
CA VAL A 18 8.99 3.48 -2.74
C VAL A 18 7.95 3.07 -3.77
N MET A 19 7.60 1.80 -3.78
CA MET A 19 6.47 1.26 -4.51
C MET A 19 5.43 0.76 -3.51
N ILE A 20 4.18 1.18 -3.68
CA ILE A 20 3.07 0.79 -2.82
C ILE A 20 1.94 0.21 -3.66
N ALA A 21 1.35 -0.89 -3.20
CA ALA A 21 0.35 -1.61 -3.95
C ALA A 21 -0.75 -2.19 -3.07
N GLY A 22 -1.90 -2.43 -3.67
CA GLY A 22 -3.02 -3.11 -3.03
C GLY A 22 -3.87 -3.88 -4.03
N ASP A 23 -4.46 -4.97 -3.58
CA ASP A 23 -5.51 -5.64 -4.32
C ASP A 23 -6.77 -4.77 -4.38
N ARG A 24 -7.76 -5.17 -5.20
CA ARG A 24 -8.96 -4.37 -5.45
C ARG A 24 -10.27 -5.03 -5.02
N ARG A 25 -10.20 -6.16 -4.32
CA ARG A 25 -11.38 -6.88 -3.85
C ARG A 25 -11.86 -6.33 -2.50
N ALA A 26 -13.16 -6.13 -2.37
CA ALA A 26 -13.84 -5.88 -1.11
C ALA A 26 -14.85 -7.00 -0.85
N THR A 27 -14.80 -7.61 0.34
CA THR A 27 -15.65 -8.73 0.73
C THR A 27 -16.47 -8.38 1.98
N ALA A 28 -17.64 -8.99 2.10
CA ALA A 28 -18.38 -9.05 3.36
C ALA A 28 -18.53 -10.54 3.73
N GLY A 29 -17.81 -10.97 4.76
CA GLY A 29 -17.62 -12.40 5.03
C GLY A 29 -17.05 -13.12 3.80
N ASN A 30 -17.71 -14.16 3.33
CA ASN A 30 -17.29 -14.96 2.18
C ASN A 30 -17.79 -14.43 0.82
N THR A 31 -18.47 -13.28 0.79
CA THR A 31 -19.08 -12.75 -0.44
C THR A 31 -18.24 -11.60 -1.01
N VAL A 32 -17.88 -11.68 -2.30
CA VAL A 32 -17.27 -10.57 -3.00
C VAL A 32 -18.35 -9.51 -3.28
N MET A 33 -18.21 -8.34 -2.66
CA MET A 33 -19.15 -7.23 -2.81
C MET A 33 -18.74 -6.28 -3.95
N TYR A 34 -17.43 -6.10 -4.11
CA TYR A 34 -16.90 -5.18 -5.10
C TYR A 34 -15.45 -5.57 -5.45
N ASP A 35 -15.06 -5.46 -6.71
CA ASP A 35 -13.75 -5.90 -7.21
C ASP A 35 -12.90 -4.75 -7.77
N ARG A 36 -13.31 -3.49 -7.55
CA ARG A 36 -12.60 -2.28 -8.01
C ARG A 36 -12.34 -1.27 -6.90
N ALA A 37 -12.30 -1.75 -5.65
CA ALA A 37 -11.99 -0.89 -4.52
C ALA A 37 -10.58 -0.32 -4.67
N ASP A 38 -10.43 0.97 -4.40
CA ASP A 38 -9.12 1.58 -4.35
C ASP A 38 -8.64 1.61 -2.89
N LYS A 39 -7.52 0.94 -2.64
CA LYS A 39 -6.93 0.80 -1.30
C LYS A 39 -5.63 1.57 -1.17
N VAL A 40 -5.19 2.24 -2.24
CA VAL A 40 -3.93 2.97 -2.34
C VAL A 40 -4.24 4.40 -2.73
N LEU A 41 -4.29 5.30 -1.74
CA LEU A 41 -4.82 6.65 -1.86
C LEU A 41 -3.69 7.69 -1.74
N GLU A 42 -3.69 8.66 -2.65
CA GLU A 42 -2.75 9.78 -2.60
C GLU A 42 -3.20 10.80 -1.55
N LEU A 43 -2.24 11.34 -0.82
CA LEU A 43 -2.47 12.36 0.19
C LEU A 43 -1.94 13.73 -0.23
N ASP A 44 -0.79 13.72 -0.88
CA ASP A 44 -0.17 14.89 -1.53
C ASP A 44 0.82 14.41 -2.61
N GLU A 45 1.66 15.30 -3.12
CA GLU A 45 2.59 15.05 -4.23
C GLU A 45 3.62 13.94 -3.94
N TYR A 46 3.94 13.68 -2.67
CA TYR A 46 4.99 12.74 -2.25
C TYR A 46 4.53 11.73 -1.19
N SER A 47 3.23 11.67 -0.88
CA SER A 47 2.70 10.82 0.20
C SER A 47 1.51 9.99 -0.26
N VAL A 48 1.58 8.69 -0.05
CA VAL A 48 0.53 7.72 -0.39
C VAL A 48 0.23 6.85 0.81
N ILE A 49 -1.03 6.63 1.10
CA ILE A 49 -1.49 5.70 2.13
C ILE A 49 -2.12 4.46 1.49
N ALA A 50 -1.73 3.28 1.95
CA ALA A 50 -2.44 2.04 1.65
C ALA A 50 -3.16 1.56 2.91
N VAL A 51 -4.43 1.20 2.76
CA VAL A 51 -5.30 0.93 3.90
C VAL A 51 -5.86 -0.47 3.88
N ALA A 52 -5.77 -1.15 5.03
CA ALA A 52 -6.38 -2.43 5.31
C ALA A 52 -7.33 -2.29 6.49
N GLY A 53 -8.48 -2.97 6.44
CA GLY A 53 -9.54 -2.93 7.45
C GLY A 53 -10.83 -2.29 6.93
N SER A 54 -11.59 -1.61 7.80
CA SER A 54 -12.89 -1.00 7.44
C SER A 54 -12.75 0.09 6.37
N PRO A 55 -13.36 -0.07 5.18
CA PRO A 55 -13.24 0.92 4.10
C PRO A 55 -13.80 2.29 4.48
N ALA A 56 -14.89 2.35 5.24
CA ALA A 56 -15.52 3.61 5.64
C ALA A 56 -14.54 4.47 6.45
N ILE A 57 -13.89 3.89 7.46
CA ILE A 57 -12.91 4.57 8.30
C ILE A 57 -11.64 4.87 7.50
N ALA A 58 -11.20 3.94 6.67
CA ALA A 58 -10.03 4.10 5.84
C ALA A 58 -10.14 5.31 4.90
N TYR A 59 -11.26 5.43 4.20
CA TYR A 59 -11.50 6.58 3.31
C TYR A 59 -11.68 7.90 4.06
N GLU A 60 -12.30 7.88 5.24
CA GLU A 60 -12.43 9.09 6.08
C GLU A 60 -11.08 9.58 6.56
N ILE A 61 -10.22 8.69 7.06
CA ILE A 61 -8.84 9.03 7.45
C ILE A 61 -8.07 9.60 6.27
N ALA A 62 -8.08 8.94 5.11
CA ALA A 62 -7.34 9.39 3.94
C ALA A 62 -7.81 10.77 3.47
N ARG A 63 -9.13 11.02 3.37
CA ARG A 63 -9.67 12.33 2.99
C ARG A 63 -9.34 13.43 4.00
N THR A 64 -9.39 13.11 5.28
CA THR A 64 -9.04 14.06 6.35
C THR A 64 -7.57 14.44 6.27
N LEU A 65 -6.68 13.50 6.00
CA LEU A 65 -5.26 13.76 5.79
C LEU A 65 -5.03 14.61 4.54
N GLU A 66 -5.58 14.21 3.41
CA GLU A 66 -5.47 14.94 2.13
C GLU A 66 -5.90 16.40 2.31
N HIS A 67 -7.10 16.64 2.84
CA HIS A 67 -7.62 17.99 3.08
C HIS A 67 -6.74 18.77 4.06
N SER A 68 -6.25 18.13 5.11
CA SER A 68 -5.40 18.77 6.11
C SER A 68 -4.05 19.19 5.52
N PHE A 69 -3.43 18.33 4.71
CA PHE A 69 -2.17 18.61 4.03
C PHE A 69 -2.34 19.75 3.02
N GLN A 70 -3.41 19.71 2.22
CA GLN A 70 -3.74 20.79 1.28
C GLN A 70 -4.05 22.12 1.99
N TYR A 71 -4.80 22.07 3.09
CA TYR A 71 -5.10 23.28 3.87
C TYR A 71 -3.83 23.88 4.45
N PHE A 72 -2.94 23.06 5.05
CA PHE A 72 -1.67 23.51 5.60
C PHE A 72 -0.81 24.16 4.51
N ARG A 73 -0.65 23.50 3.37
CA ARG A 73 0.11 24.03 2.23
C ARG A 73 -0.40 25.38 1.76
N ARG A 74 -1.72 25.51 1.62
CA ARG A 74 -2.35 26.77 1.16
C ARG A 74 -2.26 27.89 2.19
N SER A 75 -2.41 27.56 3.48
CA SER A 75 -2.40 28.56 4.56
C SER A 75 -1.00 28.98 4.99
N GLN A 76 -0.05 28.07 4.97
CA GLN A 76 1.34 28.30 5.42
C GLN A 76 2.32 28.49 4.26
N LEU A 77 1.90 28.29 3.01
CA LEU A 77 2.73 28.35 1.79
C LEU A 77 3.96 27.42 1.85
N GLN A 78 3.84 26.33 2.58
CA GLN A 78 4.87 25.29 2.73
C GLN A 78 4.24 23.93 2.98
N GLU A 79 4.94 22.86 2.65
CA GLU A 79 4.50 21.51 2.93
C GLU A 79 4.54 21.22 4.43
N LEU A 80 3.60 20.37 4.89
CA LEU A 80 3.65 19.85 6.24
C LEU A 80 4.89 18.95 6.39
N SER A 81 5.63 19.13 7.47
CA SER A 81 6.84 18.32 7.73
C SER A 81 6.50 16.82 7.81
N LEU A 82 7.48 15.96 7.51
CA LEU A 82 7.35 14.52 7.66
C LEU A 82 6.75 14.15 9.02
N GLU A 83 7.34 14.65 10.10
CA GLU A 83 6.86 14.41 11.46
C GLU A 83 5.41 14.89 11.69
N GLY A 84 5.04 16.02 11.11
CA GLY A 84 3.67 16.53 11.15
C GLY A 84 2.67 15.59 10.48
N LYS A 85 3.01 15.04 9.29
CA LYS A 85 2.20 14.05 8.58
C LYS A 85 2.03 12.78 9.40
N LEU A 86 3.12 12.26 9.95
CA LEU A 86 3.12 11.05 10.77
C LEU A 86 2.26 11.18 12.02
N ARG A 87 2.42 12.29 12.77
CA ARG A 87 1.63 12.56 13.97
C ARG A 87 0.14 12.75 13.68
N MET A 88 -0.19 13.36 12.56
CA MET A 88 -1.58 13.55 12.17
C MET A 88 -2.27 12.21 11.91
N LEU A 89 -1.61 11.29 11.18
CA LEU A 89 -2.14 9.94 10.96
C LEU A 89 -2.25 9.17 12.28
N SER A 90 -1.24 9.20 13.15
CA SER A 90 -1.28 8.59 14.49
C SER A 90 -2.48 9.06 15.31
N ARG A 91 -2.78 10.37 15.25
CA ARG A 91 -3.93 10.96 15.94
C ARG A 91 -5.25 10.43 15.39
N LEU A 92 -5.43 10.42 14.07
CA LEU A 92 -6.66 9.95 13.43
C LEU A 92 -6.92 8.46 13.71
N ILE A 93 -5.89 7.62 13.69
CA ILE A 93 -6.03 6.20 14.08
C ILE A 93 -6.52 6.10 15.53
N ARG A 94 -5.92 6.85 16.44
CA ARG A 94 -6.26 6.84 17.86
C ARG A 94 -7.68 7.37 18.13
N GLU A 95 -8.12 8.39 17.42
CA GLU A 95 -9.50 8.91 17.48
C GLU A 95 -10.52 7.86 17.03
N ASN A 96 -10.15 6.97 16.10
CA ASN A 96 -10.99 5.87 15.62
C ASN A 96 -10.84 4.57 16.44
N PHE A 97 -10.03 4.54 17.49
CA PHE A 97 -9.82 3.34 18.31
C PHE A 97 -11.12 2.74 18.89
N PRO A 98 -12.14 3.53 19.34
CA PRO A 98 -13.42 2.96 19.79
C PRO A 98 -14.12 2.14 18.69
N MET A 99 -13.99 2.50 17.43
CA MET A 99 -14.54 1.74 16.29
C MET A 99 -13.71 0.48 16.02
N ALA A 100 -12.40 0.55 16.19
CA ALA A 100 -11.50 -0.60 16.09
C ALA A 100 -11.84 -1.67 17.13
N MET A 101 -12.19 -1.28 18.36
CA MET A 101 -12.66 -2.21 19.42
C MET A 101 -13.98 -2.90 19.08
N GLN A 102 -14.75 -2.36 18.14
CA GLN A 102 -15.99 -2.95 17.61
C GLN A 102 -15.76 -3.76 16.31
N GLY A 103 -14.49 -4.02 15.95
CA GLY A 103 -14.12 -4.76 14.74
C GLY A 103 -13.97 -3.90 13.47
N ALA A 104 -14.15 -2.58 13.55
CA ALA A 104 -14.01 -1.67 12.40
C ALA A 104 -12.67 -0.92 12.41
N GLY A 105 -11.58 -1.62 12.74
CA GLY A 105 -10.23 -1.04 12.75
C GLY A 105 -9.62 -0.86 11.37
N VAL A 106 -8.54 -0.05 11.33
CA VAL A 106 -7.68 0.11 10.15
C VAL A 106 -6.22 -0.02 10.55
N ILE A 107 -5.42 -0.64 9.71
CA ILE A 107 -3.97 -0.77 9.86
C ILE A 107 -3.31 -0.28 8.58
N PRO A 108 -3.02 1.01 8.49
CA PRO A 108 -2.48 1.62 7.28
C PRO A 108 -0.97 1.43 7.15
N ILE A 109 -0.50 1.53 5.90
CA ILE A 109 0.89 1.74 5.54
C ILE A 109 0.97 3.12 4.90
N LEU A 110 1.88 3.97 5.37
CA LEU A 110 2.16 5.27 4.77
C LEU A 110 3.51 5.21 4.07
N ALA A 111 3.52 5.48 2.77
CA ALA A 111 4.72 5.59 1.96
C ALA A 111 4.94 7.05 1.58
N ILE A 112 6.15 7.54 1.79
CA ILE A 112 6.51 8.95 1.54
C ILE A 112 7.85 8.98 0.82
N TYR A 113 7.99 9.93 -0.11
CA TYR A 113 9.29 10.37 -0.58
C TYR A 113 9.63 11.69 0.12
N ASP A 114 10.74 11.72 0.85
CA ASP A 114 11.22 12.92 1.54
C ASP A 114 12.42 13.51 0.77
N PRO A 115 12.23 14.59 0.01
CA PRO A 115 13.32 15.22 -0.76
C PRO A 115 14.48 15.73 0.11
N GLN A 116 14.25 15.90 1.42
CA GLN A 116 15.24 16.43 2.37
C GLN A 116 16.04 15.33 3.07
N SER A 117 15.76 14.07 2.79
CA SER A 117 16.29 12.89 3.50
C SER A 117 17.73 12.49 3.12
N GLY A 118 18.50 13.32 2.42
CA GLY A 118 19.92 13.04 2.14
C GLY A 118 20.18 11.77 1.31
N ASP A 119 21.31 11.08 1.60
CA ASP A 119 21.85 9.98 0.80
C ASP A 119 21.04 8.66 0.78
N ASP A 120 20.01 8.52 1.61
CA ASP A 120 19.22 7.28 1.74
C ASP A 120 18.12 7.10 0.67
N GLY A 121 18.19 7.82 -0.44
CA GLY A 121 17.26 7.66 -1.57
C GLY A 121 15.85 8.21 -1.34
N GLY A 122 15.60 8.93 -0.23
CA GLY A 122 14.35 9.69 0.05
C GLY A 122 13.09 8.87 0.32
N GLY A 123 13.04 7.62 -0.08
CA GLY A 123 11.87 6.77 0.07
C GLY A 123 11.74 6.20 1.49
N LYS A 124 10.63 6.47 2.17
CA LYS A 124 10.33 6.04 3.53
C LYS A 124 9.01 5.29 3.62
N ILE A 125 8.96 4.26 4.45
CA ILE A 125 7.78 3.44 4.69
C ILE A 125 7.51 3.43 6.19
N PHE A 126 6.27 3.75 6.55
CA PHE A 126 5.79 3.71 7.93
C PHE A 126 4.59 2.78 8.04
N PHE A 127 4.63 1.90 9.01
CA PHE A 127 3.47 1.11 9.36
C PHE A 127 2.94 1.52 10.73
N TYR A 128 1.65 1.33 10.97
CA TYR A 128 0.97 1.72 12.19
C TYR A 128 0.28 0.53 12.83
N ASP A 129 0.22 0.54 14.16
CA ASP A 129 -0.68 -0.36 14.88
C ASP A 129 -2.07 0.28 15.07
N ALA A 130 -3.00 -0.49 15.63
CA ALA A 130 -4.37 -0.03 15.87
C ALA A 130 -4.49 1.09 16.92
N LEU A 131 -3.44 1.37 17.67
CA LEU A 131 -3.38 2.45 18.66
C LEU A 131 -2.68 3.70 18.11
N GLY A 132 -2.23 3.67 16.87
CA GLY A 132 -1.54 4.77 16.21
C GLY A 132 -0.06 4.88 16.56
N ALA A 133 0.56 3.82 17.08
CA ALA A 133 2.02 3.78 17.16
C ALA A 133 2.60 3.62 15.75
N GLN A 134 3.57 4.47 15.43
CA GLN A 134 4.22 4.48 14.12
C GLN A 134 5.58 3.77 14.18
N PHE A 135 5.89 3.03 13.11
CA PHE A 135 7.16 2.31 12.98
C PHE A 135 7.72 2.56 11.57
N GLU A 136 8.89 3.16 11.51
CA GLU A 136 9.64 3.24 10.26
C GLU A 136 10.27 1.87 9.94
N VAL A 137 10.14 1.40 8.71
CA VAL A 137 10.72 0.14 8.25
C VAL A 137 11.69 0.40 7.11
N SER A 138 12.78 -0.35 7.07
CA SER A 138 13.85 -0.12 6.11
C SER A 138 13.49 -0.59 4.70
N ASP A 139 12.81 -1.72 4.55
CA ASP A 139 12.74 -2.40 3.26
C ASP A 139 11.31 -2.60 2.76
N PHE A 140 10.39 -3.06 3.62
CA PHE A 140 9.02 -3.33 3.22
C PHE A 140 8.05 -3.34 4.40
N ALA A 141 6.77 -3.11 4.10
CA ALA A 141 5.64 -3.32 5.02
C ALA A 141 4.52 -4.05 4.30
N THR A 142 3.74 -4.82 5.05
CA THR A 142 2.53 -5.51 4.56
C THR A 142 1.41 -5.36 5.57
N SER A 143 0.16 -5.25 5.11
CA SER A 143 -1.02 -5.19 5.97
C SER A 143 -2.22 -5.88 5.31
N GLY A 144 -3.20 -6.24 6.12
CA GLY A 144 -4.40 -6.94 5.68
C GLY A 144 -4.33 -8.47 5.79
N SER A 145 -5.43 -9.15 5.48
CA SER A 145 -5.62 -10.60 5.68
C SER A 145 -4.60 -11.45 4.91
N GLY A 146 -4.31 -11.09 3.65
CA GLY A 146 -3.34 -11.81 2.83
C GLY A 146 -1.87 -11.49 3.15
N SER A 147 -1.59 -10.51 4.02
CA SER A 147 -0.23 -10.10 4.35
C SER A 147 0.61 -11.22 4.98
N VAL A 148 -0.02 -12.13 5.71
CA VAL A 148 0.65 -13.28 6.36
C VAL A 148 1.30 -14.22 5.35
N TRP A 149 0.73 -14.33 4.16
CA TRP A 149 1.22 -15.21 3.09
C TRP A 149 2.42 -14.65 2.35
N ILE A 150 2.52 -13.32 2.26
CA ILE A 150 3.56 -12.66 1.46
C ILE A 150 4.72 -12.11 2.29
N ARG A 151 4.53 -11.88 3.59
CA ARG A 151 5.56 -11.29 4.46
C ARG A 151 6.83 -12.15 4.54
N GLY A 152 6.67 -13.46 4.69
CA GLY A 152 7.80 -14.41 4.71
C GLY A 152 8.53 -14.47 3.36
N VAL A 153 7.76 -14.37 2.25
CA VAL A 153 8.32 -14.34 0.89
C VAL A 153 9.14 -13.07 0.68
N LEU A 154 8.62 -11.92 1.10
CA LEU A 154 9.35 -10.63 1.04
C LEU A 154 10.66 -10.68 1.84
N TYR A 155 10.60 -11.21 3.07
CA TYR A 155 11.80 -11.37 3.88
C TYR A 155 12.83 -12.27 3.18
N HIS A 156 12.38 -13.40 2.63
CA HIS A 156 13.25 -14.33 1.90
C HIS A 156 13.88 -13.65 0.67
N LEU A 157 13.08 -12.96 -0.14
CA LEU A 157 13.57 -12.24 -1.32
C LEU A 157 14.60 -11.18 -0.95
N ASN A 158 14.34 -10.41 0.10
CA ASN A 158 15.22 -9.33 0.54
C ASN A 158 16.54 -9.87 1.12
N ARG A 159 16.47 -10.96 1.91
CA ARG A 159 17.64 -11.47 2.64
C ARG A 159 18.51 -12.43 1.83
N TRP A 160 17.88 -13.28 1.02
CA TRP A 160 18.55 -14.37 0.31
C TRP A 160 18.28 -14.39 -1.20
N GLY A 161 17.49 -13.45 -1.70
CA GLY A 161 17.29 -13.28 -3.13
C GLY A 161 18.58 -12.83 -3.84
N LYS A 162 18.58 -12.94 -5.16
CA LYS A 162 19.74 -12.51 -5.99
C LYS A 162 19.98 -11.01 -5.92
N ILE A 163 18.92 -10.23 -5.75
CA ILE A 163 18.95 -8.76 -5.70
C ILE A 163 18.08 -8.36 -4.50
N PRO A 164 18.61 -7.62 -3.50
CA PRO A 164 17.82 -7.04 -2.44
C PRO A 164 16.72 -6.12 -2.99
N LEU A 165 15.64 -5.95 -2.24
CA LEU A 165 14.50 -5.11 -2.69
C LEU A 165 14.95 -3.69 -3.06
N ALA A 166 15.75 -3.07 -2.22
CA ALA A 166 16.25 -1.70 -2.42
C ALA A 166 17.10 -1.51 -3.68
N ASP A 167 17.72 -2.58 -4.19
CA ASP A 167 18.55 -2.55 -5.40
C ASP A 167 17.77 -2.89 -6.68
N MET A 168 16.52 -3.30 -6.56
CA MET A 168 15.68 -3.66 -7.71
C MET A 168 15.32 -2.42 -8.54
N ASN A 169 15.37 -2.56 -9.86
CA ASN A 169 14.77 -1.56 -10.73
C ASN A 169 13.23 -1.64 -10.71
N GLU A 170 12.57 -0.65 -11.26
CA GLU A 170 11.11 -0.53 -11.26
C GLU A 170 10.41 -1.80 -11.79
N ASN A 171 10.82 -2.34 -12.93
CA ASN A 171 10.18 -3.52 -13.53
C ASN A 171 10.35 -4.78 -12.66
N GLN A 172 11.50 -4.94 -12.01
CA GLN A 172 11.74 -6.05 -11.07
C GLN A 172 10.86 -5.92 -9.83
N ALA A 173 10.73 -4.72 -9.27
CA ALA A 173 9.87 -4.44 -8.14
C ALA A 173 8.39 -4.69 -8.48
N ILE A 174 7.90 -4.19 -9.63
CA ILE A 174 6.53 -4.45 -10.11
C ILE A 174 6.29 -5.96 -10.25
N THR A 175 7.19 -6.69 -10.91
CA THR A 175 7.07 -8.13 -11.12
C THR A 175 6.94 -8.87 -9.79
N ASN A 176 7.77 -8.53 -8.79
CA ASN A 176 7.71 -9.16 -7.48
C ASN A 176 6.41 -8.82 -6.74
N ILE A 177 5.98 -7.55 -6.75
CA ILE A 177 4.71 -7.13 -6.13
C ILE A 177 3.53 -7.88 -6.76
N MET A 178 3.49 -7.99 -8.08
CA MET A 178 2.40 -8.73 -8.75
C MET A 178 2.40 -10.21 -8.36
N LYS A 179 3.56 -10.88 -8.33
CA LYS A 179 3.68 -12.27 -7.85
C LYS A 179 3.25 -12.44 -6.41
N LEU A 180 3.58 -11.49 -5.54
CA LEU A 180 3.18 -11.50 -4.14
C LEU A 180 1.66 -11.38 -3.99
N LEU A 181 1.02 -10.45 -4.72
CA LEU A 181 -0.43 -10.28 -4.67
C LEU A 181 -1.17 -11.48 -5.28
N GLU A 182 -0.65 -12.10 -6.34
CA GLU A 182 -1.16 -13.38 -6.84
C GLU A 182 -1.01 -14.49 -5.79
N THR A 183 0.15 -14.60 -5.15
CA THR A 183 0.36 -15.56 -4.04
C THR A 183 -0.64 -15.33 -2.91
N ALA A 184 -0.87 -14.07 -2.51
CA ALA A 184 -1.86 -13.77 -1.49
C ALA A 184 -3.27 -14.21 -1.92
N SER A 185 -3.65 -13.98 -3.19
CA SER A 185 -4.99 -14.32 -3.69
C SER A 185 -5.26 -15.81 -3.78
N GLU A 186 -4.23 -16.65 -3.89
CA GLU A 186 -4.36 -18.12 -3.87
C GLU A 186 -4.75 -18.67 -2.49
N TYR A 187 -4.33 -17.99 -1.42
CA TYR A 187 -4.50 -18.46 -0.05
C TYR A 187 -5.50 -17.64 0.77
N ASP A 188 -5.84 -16.44 0.33
CA ASP A 188 -6.77 -15.52 0.99
C ASP A 188 -7.93 -15.17 0.06
N ALA A 189 -9.09 -15.75 0.32
CA ALA A 189 -10.31 -15.49 -0.47
C ALA A 189 -10.72 -14.00 -0.48
N ALA A 190 -10.30 -13.22 0.52
CA ALA A 190 -10.59 -11.81 0.63
C ALA A 190 -9.62 -10.93 -0.17
N THR A 191 -8.53 -11.49 -0.70
CA THR A 191 -7.58 -10.82 -1.59
C THR A 191 -7.93 -11.10 -3.05
N GLY A 192 -8.01 -10.04 -3.87
CA GLY A 192 -8.22 -10.15 -5.31
C GLY A 192 -6.89 -10.28 -6.06
N GLY A 193 -6.72 -11.38 -6.81
CA GLY A 193 -5.68 -11.51 -7.81
C GLY A 193 -6.06 -10.83 -9.14
N TYR A 194 -5.27 -11.05 -10.17
CA TYR A 194 -5.60 -10.61 -11.52
C TYR A 194 -6.89 -11.28 -12.01
N ASN A 195 -7.81 -10.47 -12.49
CA ASN A 195 -9.05 -10.96 -13.08
C ASN A 195 -8.99 -10.83 -14.61
N SER A 196 -8.74 -11.95 -15.30
CA SER A 196 -8.63 -11.99 -16.77
C SER A 196 -9.93 -11.59 -17.50
N ARG A 197 -11.10 -11.86 -16.89
CA ARG A 197 -12.40 -11.53 -17.50
C ARG A 197 -12.69 -10.03 -17.51
N SER A 198 -12.32 -9.33 -16.46
CA SER A 198 -12.54 -7.89 -16.30
C SER A 198 -11.27 -7.07 -16.51
N SER A 199 -10.14 -7.71 -16.78
CA SER A 199 -8.82 -7.06 -16.91
C SER A 199 -8.47 -6.17 -15.72
N ILE A 200 -8.85 -6.59 -14.50
CA ILE A 200 -8.56 -5.85 -13.27
C ILE A 200 -7.20 -6.28 -12.76
N PHE A 201 -6.29 -5.32 -12.69
CA PHE A 201 -4.99 -5.45 -12.03
C PHE A 201 -5.03 -4.80 -10.65
N PRO A 202 -4.12 -5.17 -9.74
CA PRO A 202 -3.91 -4.43 -8.49
C PRO A 202 -3.56 -2.97 -8.78
N THR A 203 -3.90 -2.06 -7.86
CA THR A 203 -3.38 -0.69 -7.89
C THR A 203 -1.92 -0.72 -7.47
N ILE A 204 -1.04 -0.14 -8.28
CA ILE A 204 0.39 0.00 -7.97
C ILE A 204 0.80 1.44 -8.25
N LYS A 205 1.38 2.10 -7.26
CA LYS A 205 1.92 3.46 -7.38
C LYS A 205 3.40 3.48 -7.01
N THR A 206 4.16 4.31 -7.70
CA THR A 206 5.55 4.63 -7.35
C THR A 206 5.63 6.03 -6.78
N ILE A 207 6.51 6.23 -5.80
CA ILE A 207 6.75 7.52 -5.15
C ILE A 207 8.26 7.75 -5.23
N THR A 208 8.65 8.74 -5.99
CA THR A 208 10.06 9.06 -6.29
C THR A 208 10.33 10.55 -6.13
N SER A 209 11.53 10.99 -6.41
CA SER A 209 11.86 12.44 -6.50
C SER A 209 11.01 13.21 -7.51
N ASN A 210 10.37 12.52 -8.46
CA ASN A 210 9.50 13.11 -9.47
C ASN A 210 8.02 13.12 -9.05
N GLY A 211 7.72 12.78 -7.78
CA GLY A 211 6.36 12.65 -7.26
C GLY A 211 5.78 11.25 -7.42
N ILE A 212 4.46 11.17 -7.40
CA ILE A 212 3.69 9.93 -7.50
C ILE A 212 3.37 9.63 -8.96
N ALA A 213 3.50 8.36 -9.33
CA ALA A 213 3.05 7.87 -10.63
C ALA A 213 2.19 6.60 -10.46
N ASP A 214 1.00 6.62 -11.07
CA ASP A 214 0.14 5.45 -11.24
C ASP A 214 0.66 4.56 -12.37
N LEU A 215 0.84 3.28 -12.09
CA LEU A 215 1.23 2.34 -13.13
C LEU A 215 0.04 1.99 -14.01
N GLN A 216 0.17 2.31 -15.29
CA GLN A 216 -0.88 2.11 -16.27
C GLN A 216 -1.18 0.63 -16.49
N THR A 217 -2.46 0.29 -16.64
CA THR A 217 -2.96 -1.07 -16.86
C THR A 217 -2.21 -1.80 -17.97
N GLU A 218 -1.86 -1.12 -19.06
CA GLU A 218 -1.16 -1.71 -20.19
C GLU A 218 0.27 -2.17 -19.81
N LYS A 219 1.00 -1.37 -19.02
CA LYS A 219 2.32 -1.75 -18.49
C LYS A 219 2.20 -2.96 -17.56
N LEU A 220 1.20 -2.98 -16.69
CA LEU A 220 0.95 -4.10 -15.78
C LEU A 220 0.61 -5.38 -16.55
N ARG A 221 -0.21 -5.28 -17.61
CA ARG A 221 -0.55 -6.41 -18.47
C ARG A 221 0.69 -7.02 -19.13
N GLN A 222 1.54 -6.21 -19.74
CA GLN A 222 2.77 -6.67 -20.40
C GLN A 222 3.71 -7.39 -19.43
N ILE A 223 3.85 -6.86 -18.20
CA ILE A 223 4.67 -7.49 -17.17
C ILE A 223 4.03 -8.80 -16.68
N TYR A 224 2.71 -8.81 -16.50
CA TYR A 224 1.97 -10.00 -16.07
C TYR A 224 2.16 -11.15 -17.06
N GLU A 225 1.83 -10.94 -18.32
CA GLU A 225 1.93 -11.95 -19.39
C GLU A 225 3.35 -12.47 -19.58
N LYS A 226 4.35 -11.62 -19.40
CA LYS A 226 5.76 -11.97 -19.59
C LYS A 226 6.37 -12.70 -18.40
N SER A 227 5.99 -12.36 -17.18
CA SER A 227 6.80 -12.67 -15.99
C SER A 227 6.01 -13.22 -14.80
N VAL A 228 4.69 -13.09 -14.78
CA VAL A 228 3.83 -13.50 -13.66
C VAL A 228 2.95 -14.67 -14.03
N GLU A 229 2.34 -14.64 -15.22
CA GLU A 229 1.48 -15.71 -15.69
C GLU A 229 2.24 -17.04 -15.76
N VAL A 230 1.78 -18.00 -14.97
CA VAL A 230 2.31 -19.38 -15.05
C VAL A 230 1.66 -20.04 -16.27
N LYS A 231 2.40 -20.17 -17.35
CA LYS A 231 1.97 -21.00 -18.48
C LYS A 231 2.06 -22.45 -18.03
N LEU A 232 0.90 -23.07 -17.81
CA LEU A 232 0.84 -24.52 -17.65
C LEU A 232 1.37 -25.14 -18.93
N ALA A 233 2.48 -25.86 -18.80
CA ALA A 233 3.11 -26.61 -19.89
C ALA A 233 2.30 -27.88 -20.22
#